data_9d792046e0d0027ac9dadda1f00d278f
#
_entry.id   9d792046e0d0027ac9dadda1f00d278f
#
_cell.length_a   1.000
_cell.length_b   1.000
_cell.length_c   1.000
_cell.angle_alpha   90.00
_cell.angle_beta   90.00
_cell.angle_gamma   90.00
#
_symmetry.space_group_name_H-M   'P 1'
#
loop_
_entity.id
_entity.type
_entity.pdbx_description
1 polymer ?
#
loop_
_entity_poly.entity_id
_entity_poly.type
_entity_poly.pdbx_seq_one_letter_code
_entity_poly.pdbx_strand_id
1 'polypeptide(L)'
;MNAHHLVKMVNEISAFWQGEAGPEHAAAAVATHLGRYWDPRMRREIVAYYRNGAGGLCDIARDAVALLAEKMPQAKSSPAPSA
;
A
#
# COMPACT_ATOMS: atom_id res chain seq x y z
N MET A 1 -9.37 2.50 -13.01
CA MET A 1 -9.80 2.07 -11.71
C MET A 1 -9.84 3.23 -10.74
N ASN A 2 -10.78 3.20 -9.84
CA ASN A 2 -11.00 4.34 -8.98
C ASN A 2 -10.19 4.22 -7.70
N ALA A 3 -9.43 5.24 -7.34
CA ALA A 3 -8.60 5.21 -6.15
C ALA A 3 -9.43 5.00 -4.88
N HIS A 4 -10.63 5.56 -4.83
CA HIS A 4 -11.49 5.36 -3.66
C HIS A 4 -11.85 3.89 -3.48
N HIS A 5 -12.05 3.18 -4.57
CA HIS A 5 -12.34 1.77 -4.53
C HIS A 5 -11.14 1.00 -3.98
N LEU A 6 -9.95 1.36 -4.42
CA LEU A 6 -8.73 0.71 -3.92
C LEU A 6 -8.51 1.00 -2.44
N VAL A 7 -8.81 2.22 -1.99
CA VAL A 7 -8.72 2.57 -0.57
C VAL A 7 -9.64 1.67 0.24
N LYS A 8 -10.87 1.52 -0.22
CA LYS A 8 -11.82 0.67 0.49
C LYS A 8 -11.32 -0.77 0.55
N MET A 9 -10.80 -1.27 -0.55
CA MET A 9 -10.27 -2.63 -0.59
C MET A 9 -9.13 -2.82 0.39
N VAL A 10 -8.17 -1.90 0.40
CA VAL A 10 -7.01 -2.08 1.27
C VAL A 10 -7.39 -1.92 2.74
N ASN A 11 -8.36 -1.08 3.04
CA ASN A 11 -8.86 -0.97 4.41
C ASN A 11 -9.50 -2.28 4.87
N GLU A 12 -10.26 -2.92 4.00
CA GLU A 12 -10.88 -4.20 4.34
C GLU A 12 -9.85 -5.30 4.52
N ILE A 13 -8.86 -5.32 3.67
CA ILE A 13 -7.77 -6.28 3.79
C ILE A 13 -7.01 -6.04 5.10
N SER A 14 -6.83 -4.77 5.46
CA SER A 14 -6.15 -4.42 6.70
C SER A 14 -6.91 -4.89 7.93
N ALA A 15 -8.23 -4.75 7.90
CA ALA A 15 -9.05 -5.21 9.03
C ALA A 15 -8.92 -6.72 9.20
N PHE A 16 -8.90 -7.44 8.09
CA PHE A 16 -8.74 -8.89 8.14
C PHE A 16 -7.41 -9.26 8.78
N TRP A 17 -6.32 -8.67 8.30
CA TRP A 17 -5.01 -9.04 8.79
C TRP A 17 -4.74 -8.57 10.21
N GLN A 18 -5.40 -7.49 10.62
CA GLN A 18 -5.30 -7.06 12.01
C GLN A 18 -5.78 -8.16 12.94
N GLY A 19 -6.85 -8.86 12.57
CA GLY A 19 -7.35 -9.96 13.36
C GLY A 19 -6.50 -11.22 13.24
N GLU A 20 -5.93 -11.47 12.05
CA GLU A 20 -5.18 -12.70 11.81
C GLU A 20 -3.73 -12.63 12.28
N ALA A 21 -3.08 -11.52 12.10
CA ALA A 21 -1.66 -11.41 12.35
C ALA A 21 -1.32 -10.51 13.54
N GLY A 22 -2.29 -9.82 14.07
CA GLY A 22 -2.07 -8.85 15.14
C GLY A 22 -1.63 -7.51 14.60
N PRO A 23 -1.87 -6.44 15.36
CA PRO A 23 -1.57 -5.09 14.87
C PRO A 23 -0.11 -4.87 14.51
N GLU A 24 0.80 -5.54 15.22
CA GLU A 24 2.21 -5.31 14.94
C GLU A 24 2.66 -5.93 13.64
N HIS A 25 1.98 -6.94 13.14
CA HIS A 25 2.39 -7.64 11.93
C HIS A 25 1.46 -7.41 10.76
N ALA A 26 0.33 -6.77 11.01
CA ALA A 26 -0.70 -6.63 9.99
C ALA A 26 -0.22 -5.82 8.79
N ALA A 27 0.51 -4.74 9.02
CA ALA A 27 0.96 -3.90 7.91
C ALA A 27 1.86 -4.67 6.96
N ALA A 28 2.79 -5.46 7.50
CA ALA A 28 3.67 -6.25 6.66
C ALA A 28 2.89 -7.32 5.89
N ALA A 29 1.92 -7.94 6.56
CA ALA A 29 1.09 -8.94 5.90
C ALA A 29 0.27 -8.34 4.77
N VAL A 30 -0.30 -7.16 4.98
CA VAL A 30 -1.07 -6.47 3.95
C VAL A 30 -0.17 -6.10 2.78
N ALA A 31 1.01 -5.56 3.06
CA ALA A 31 1.94 -5.18 2.00
C ALA A 31 2.32 -6.40 1.15
N THR A 32 2.57 -7.53 1.80
CA THR A 32 2.88 -8.76 1.10
C THR A 32 1.69 -9.20 0.23
N HIS A 33 0.49 -9.09 0.78
CA HIS A 33 -0.71 -9.46 0.03
C HIS A 33 -0.87 -8.61 -1.22
N LEU A 34 -0.71 -7.31 -1.09
CA LEU A 34 -0.82 -6.42 -2.24
C LEU A 34 0.26 -6.72 -3.27
N GLY A 35 1.47 -7.01 -2.80
CA GLY A 35 2.56 -7.32 -3.71
C GLY A 35 2.35 -8.60 -4.49
N ARG A 36 1.61 -9.55 -3.91
CA ARG A 36 1.36 -10.83 -4.57
C ARG A 36 0.14 -10.84 -5.44
N TYR A 37 -0.93 -10.18 -5.00
CA TYR A 37 -2.23 -10.37 -5.65
C TYR A 37 -2.74 -9.18 -6.43
N TRP A 38 -2.27 -7.98 -6.14
CA TRP A 38 -2.69 -6.82 -6.91
C TRP A 38 -1.78 -6.69 -8.13
N ASP A 39 -2.36 -6.31 -9.25
CA ASP A 39 -1.54 -6.12 -10.43
C ASP A 39 -0.75 -4.82 -10.34
N PRO A 40 0.28 -4.65 -11.18
CA PRO A 40 1.15 -3.48 -11.06
C PRO A 40 0.41 -2.16 -11.18
N ARG A 41 -0.63 -2.08 -11.99
CA ARG A 41 -1.38 -0.84 -12.13
C ARG A 41 -2.06 -0.47 -10.83
N MET A 42 -2.70 -1.44 -10.19
CA MET A 42 -3.37 -1.20 -8.92
C MET A 42 -2.38 -0.77 -7.85
N ARG A 43 -1.24 -1.43 -7.80
CA ARG A 43 -0.21 -1.07 -6.81
C ARG A 43 0.30 0.35 -7.03
N ARG A 44 0.55 0.72 -8.26
CA ARG A 44 1.01 2.08 -8.56
C ARG A 44 -0.03 3.11 -8.19
N GLU A 45 -1.28 2.79 -8.45
CA GLU A 45 -2.35 3.73 -8.18
C GLU A 45 -2.54 3.98 -6.70
N ILE A 46 -2.51 2.93 -5.88
CA ILE A 46 -2.67 3.12 -4.43
C ILE A 46 -1.45 3.80 -3.83
N VAL A 47 -0.25 3.53 -4.35
CA VAL A 47 0.94 4.21 -3.87
C VAL A 47 0.91 5.69 -4.22
N ALA A 48 0.46 6.03 -5.42
CA ALA A 48 0.33 7.42 -5.82
C ALA A 48 -0.68 8.14 -4.92
N TYR A 49 -1.78 7.48 -4.62
CA TYR A 49 -2.79 8.04 -3.74
C TYR A 49 -2.20 8.29 -2.34
N TYR A 50 -1.44 7.34 -1.84
CA TYR A 50 -0.77 7.46 -0.54
C TYR A 50 0.17 8.67 -0.54
N ARG A 51 0.93 8.85 -1.60
CA ARG A 51 1.89 9.95 -1.67
C ARG A 51 1.22 11.30 -1.78
N ASN A 52 -0.03 11.32 -2.16
CA ASN A 52 -0.78 12.56 -2.27
C ASN A 52 -1.65 12.84 -1.06
N GLY A 53 -1.43 12.15 0.05
CA GLY A 53 -2.13 12.51 1.27
C GLY A 53 -2.71 11.36 2.06
N ALA A 54 -2.89 10.21 1.44
CA ALA A 54 -3.37 9.00 2.10
C ALA A 54 -4.70 9.15 2.82
N GLY A 55 -5.55 10.07 2.36
CA GLY A 55 -6.84 10.29 3.00
C GLY A 55 -7.71 9.05 2.95
N GLY A 56 -8.32 8.70 4.05
CA GLY A 56 -9.21 7.56 4.11
C GLY A 56 -8.54 6.23 4.39
N LEU A 57 -7.22 6.14 4.30
CA LEU A 57 -6.52 4.91 4.65
C LEU A 57 -6.43 4.77 6.16
N CYS A 58 -6.80 3.60 6.68
CA CYS A 58 -6.61 3.36 8.12
C CYS A 58 -5.12 3.22 8.42
N ASP A 59 -4.77 3.21 9.69
CA ASP A 59 -3.35 3.22 10.08
C ASP A 59 -2.60 2.04 9.49
N ILE A 60 -3.17 0.85 9.60
CA ILE A 60 -2.51 -0.35 9.07
C ILE A 60 -2.39 -0.26 7.56
N ALA A 61 -3.44 0.20 6.88
CA ALA A 61 -3.41 0.34 5.42
C ALA A 61 -2.36 1.36 5.00
N ARG A 62 -2.27 2.47 5.72
CA ARG A 62 -1.27 3.49 5.39
C ARG A 62 0.13 2.94 5.56
N ASP A 63 0.38 2.22 6.66
CA ASP A 63 1.69 1.62 6.88
C ASP A 63 2.00 0.57 5.83
N ALA A 64 1.01 -0.21 5.45
CA ALA A 64 1.20 -1.25 4.43
C ALA A 64 1.54 -0.65 3.07
N VAL A 65 0.84 0.41 2.69
CA VAL A 65 1.11 1.06 1.41
C VAL A 65 2.48 1.74 1.45
N ALA A 66 2.87 2.27 2.61
CA ALA A 66 4.22 2.83 2.74
C ALA A 66 5.28 1.77 2.51
N LEU A 67 5.09 0.58 3.07
CA LEU A 67 6.02 -0.53 2.84
C LEU A 67 6.04 -0.94 1.37
N LEU A 68 4.88 -0.99 0.76
CA LEU A 68 4.78 -1.32 -0.65
C LEU A 68 5.52 -0.28 -1.50
N ALA A 69 5.38 0.98 -1.15
CA ALA A 69 6.03 2.06 -1.88
C ALA A 69 7.54 1.94 -1.80
N GLU A 70 8.06 1.50 -0.66
CA GLU A 70 9.51 1.34 -0.51
C GLU A 70 10.06 0.27 -1.45
N LYS A 71 9.26 -0.72 -1.76
CA LYS A 71 9.71 -1.79 -2.63
C LYS A 71 9.53 -1.50 -4.10
N MET A 72 8.76 -0.47 -4.42
CA MET A 72 8.50 -0.15 -5.81
C MET A 72 9.49 0.85 -6.31
N PRO A 73 10.02 0.67 -7.50
CA PRO A 73 10.92 1.65 -8.06
C PRO A 73 10.11 2.90 -8.32
N GLN A 74 10.74 4.02 -8.06
CA GLN A 74 10.08 5.21 -8.19
C GLN A 74 10.17 5.63 -9.53
N ALA A 75 9.73 5.05 -10.32
CA ALA A 75 9.69 5.34 -11.60
C ALA A 75 10.22 6.59 -11.91
N LYS A 76 9.93 7.43 -12.05
CA LYS A 76 10.39 8.49 -12.48
C LYS A 76 11.13 9.21 -11.72
N SER A 77 11.11 9.17 -11.00
CA SER A 77 11.64 10.00 -10.27
C SER A 77 12.91 9.80 -10.00
N SER A 78 13.41 9.49 -9.98
CA SER A 78 14.42 9.36 -9.60
C SER A 78 15.44 9.33 -9.70
N PRO A 79 16.02 9.60 -9.63
CA PRO A 79 17.00 9.64 -9.84
C PRO A 79 17.87 9.17 -9.11
N ALA A 80 18.21 8.90 -8.91
CA ALA A 80 18.94 8.49 -8.41
C ALA A 80 19.84 8.54 -7.93
N PRO A 81 20.31 8.59 -7.74
CA PRO A 81 21.06 8.59 -7.33
C PRO A 81 21.93 8.26 -7.02
N SER A 82 22.22 8.13 -7.10
CA SER A 82 22.83 7.82 -6.95
C SER A 82 23.65 7.78 -6.75
N ALA A 83 23.89 7.89 -6.73
CA ALA A 83 24.58 7.77 -6.63
C ALA A 83 25.11 7.78 -6.56
#